data_6809c04e8a06d8bae3c7a360a0084509
#
_entry.id   6809c04e8a06d8bae3c7a360a0084509
#
_cell.length_a   1.000
_cell.length_b   1.000
_cell.length_c   1.000
_cell.angle_alpha   90.00
_cell.angle_beta   90.00
_cell.angle_gamma   90.00
#
_symmetry.space_group_name_H-M   'P 1'
#
loop_
_entity.id
_entity.type
_entity.pdbx_description
1 polymer ?
#
loop_
_entity_poly.entity_id
_entity_poly.type
_entity_poly.pdbx_seq_one_letter_code
_entity_poly.pdbx_strand_id
1 'polypeptide(L)'
;MRICLNNAFGVDTSSIFDDEKNVICKNFKDKEKMRRAGCTAATILDRLCAFVRPGMNTHEIDEEGGSMMRDFGVKSACKGYRSGNRIFPSFTCLSVNDEVVHGIGLTDRVLQEGDVLSVDVCIRENGVIGDNCRTIPVGVVSSEVDRLLRITEESLYVGLREALHKKRVGDV
;
A
#
# COMPACT_ATOMS: atom_id res chain seq x y z
N MET A 1 6.60 6.61 -10.94
CA MET A 1 6.54 8.07 -10.64
C MET A 1 6.34 8.23 -9.15
N ARG A 2 7.35 8.73 -8.43
CA ARG A 2 7.28 8.90 -6.96
C ARG A 2 6.35 10.07 -6.64
N ILE A 3 5.20 9.80 -6.02
CA ILE A 3 4.39 10.86 -5.41
C ILE A 3 4.78 10.96 -3.94
N CYS A 4 5.92 11.60 -3.67
CA CYS A 4 6.10 12.25 -2.39
C CYS A 4 5.31 13.55 -2.48
N LEU A 5 4.15 13.62 -1.83
CA LEU A 5 3.34 14.84 -1.75
C LEU A 5 4.15 15.91 -0.99
N ASN A 6 4.99 16.63 -1.71
CA ASN A 6 5.71 17.78 -1.19
C ASN A 6 4.75 18.98 -1.13
N ASN A 7 4.55 19.48 0.09
CA ASN A 7 4.07 20.82 0.45
C ASN A 7 3.12 21.51 -0.53
N ALA A 8 1.87 21.09 -0.61
CA ALA A 8 0.86 21.85 -1.33
C ALA A 8 -0.15 22.59 -0.42
N PHE A 9 -0.09 22.45 0.91
CA PHE A 9 -1.13 23.02 1.77
C PHE A 9 -0.54 23.61 3.06
N GLY A 10 -0.20 24.91 3.01
CA GLY A 10 0.06 25.73 4.18
C GLY A 10 -1.27 26.07 4.89
N VAL A 11 -1.79 25.17 5.71
CA VAL A 11 -2.93 25.47 6.59
C VAL A 11 -2.54 25.09 8.01
N ASP A 12 -2.50 26.10 8.88
CA ASP A 12 -2.40 25.91 10.32
C ASP A 12 -3.72 25.33 10.84
N THR A 13 -3.69 24.10 11.30
CA THR A 13 -4.85 23.38 11.84
C THR A 13 -4.73 23.16 13.35
N SER A 14 -4.20 24.13 14.10
CA SER A 14 -4.02 24.01 15.54
C SER A 14 -5.32 24.07 16.36
N SER A 15 -6.51 24.17 15.73
CA SER A 15 -7.77 24.34 16.46
C SER A 15 -9.00 23.77 15.72
N ILE A 16 -9.04 22.47 15.48
CA ILE A 16 -10.31 21.83 15.13
C ILE A 16 -10.44 20.56 15.98
N PHE A 17 -10.92 20.72 17.19
CA PHE A 17 -11.47 19.61 17.98
C PHE A 17 -12.97 19.56 17.73
N ASP A 18 -13.44 18.48 17.16
CA ASP A 18 -14.84 18.09 17.22
C ASP A 18 -14.93 16.99 18.28
N ASP A 19 -15.20 17.38 19.52
CA ASP A 19 -15.25 16.49 20.69
C ASP A 19 -16.39 15.45 20.62
N GLU A 20 -17.33 15.58 19.68
CA GLU A 20 -18.50 14.70 19.60
C GLU A 20 -18.27 13.41 18.79
N LYS A 21 -17.14 13.27 18.03
CA LYS A 21 -16.98 12.17 17.06
C LYS A 21 -15.74 11.31 17.21
N ASN A 22 -14.94 11.45 18.25
CA ASN A 22 -13.67 10.69 18.41
C ASN A 22 -12.73 10.75 17.18
N VAL A 23 -12.75 11.86 16.43
CA VAL A 23 -11.86 12.05 15.29
C VAL A 23 -10.48 12.52 15.77
N ILE A 24 -9.43 11.73 15.50
CA ILE A 24 -8.06 12.10 15.85
C ILE A 24 -7.50 13.06 14.80
N CYS A 25 -7.40 14.34 15.14
CA CYS A 25 -6.72 15.33 14.32
C CYS A 25 -5.19 15.20 14.43
N LYS A 26 -4.49 15.11 13.30
CA LYS A 26 -3.03 14.99 13.27
C LYS A 26 -2.38 16.36 13.31
N ASN A 27 -1.44 16.56 14.25
CA ASN A 27 -0.61 17.76 14.30
C ASN A 27 0.50 17.73 13.22
N PHE A 28 1.28 18.80 13.12
CA PHE A 28 2.34 18.92 12.11
C PHE A 28 3.38 17.78 12.22
N LYS A 29 3.81 17.44 13.43
CA LYS A 29 4.79 16.35 13.67
C LYS A 29 4.24 14.99 13.25
N ASP A 30 2.95 14.74 13.50
CA ASP A 30 2.29 13.50 13.08
C ASP A 30 2.20 13.41 11.55
N LYS A 31 1.86 14.53 10.89
CA LYS A 31 1.82 14.59 9.41
C LYS A 31 3.19 14.28 8.80
N GLU A 32 4.28 14.81 9.37
CA GLU A 32 5.64 14.53 8.89
C GLU A 32 6.03 13.05 9.09
N LYS A 33 5.69 12.46 10.25
CA LYS A 33 5.89 11.01 10.47
C LYS A 33 5.11 10.18 9.45
N MET A 34 3.83 10.51 9.22
CA MET A 34 2.98 9.80 8.26
C MET A 34 3.52 9.95 6.82
N ARG A 35 3.98 11.15 6.44
CA ARG A 35 4.61 11.37 5.12
C ARG A 35 5.84 10.48 4.95
N ARG A 36 6.71 10.43 5.96
CA ARG A 36 7.90 9.58 5.95
C ARG A 36 7.52 8.10 5.84
N ALA A 37 6.62 7.61 6.67
CA ALA A 37 6.18 6.22 6.63
C ALA A 37 5.54 5.87 5.26
N GLY A 38 4.72 6.77 4.71
CA GLY A 38 4.16 6.61 3.37
C GLY A 38 5.22 6.54 2.27
N CYS A 39 6.25 7.40 2.32
CA CYS A 39 7.38 7.35 1.39
C CYS A 39 8.21 6.06 1.54
N THR A 40 8.43 5.59 2.77
CA THR A 40 9.13 4.32 3.02
C THR A 40 8.33 3.14 2.47
N ALA A 41 7.02 3.08 2.75
CA ALA A 41 6.13 2.03 2.22
C ALA A 41 6.12 2.03 0.69
N ALA A 42 5.99 3.20 0.05
CA ALA A 42 6.01 3.35 -1.41
C ALA A 42 7.34 2.91 -2.02
N THR A 43 8.48 3.19 -1.34
CA THR A 43 9.81 2.77 -1.82
C THR A 43 9.98 1.25 -1.75
N ILE A 44 9.49 0.62 -0.67
CA ILE A 44 9.49 -0.85 -0.54
C ILE A 44 8.58 -1.45 -1.62
N LEU A 45 7.38 -0.92 -1.80
CA LEU A 45 6.44 -1.35 -2.82
C LEU A 45 7.04 -1.29 -4.23
N ASP A 46 7.67 -0.18 -4.60
CA ASP A 46 8.32 -0.02 -5.91
C ASP A 46 9.39 -1.08 -6.15
N ARG A 47 10.22 -1.34 -5.14
CA ARG A 47 11.29 -2.35 -5.22
C ARG A 47 10.72 -3.77 -5.29
N LEU A 48 9.71 -4.05 -4.48
CA LEU A 48 9.07 -5.37 -4.44
C LEU A 48 8.35 -5.67 -5.75
N CYS A 49 7.61 -4.70 -6.31
CA CYS A 49 6.99 -4.83 -7.63
C CYS A 49 8.04 -5.07 -8.73
N ALA A 50 9.19 -4.40 -8.65
CA ALA A 50 10.29 -4.61 -9.60
C ALA A 50 11.01 -5.96 -9.43
N PHE A 51 10.86 -6.63 -8.31
CA PHE A 51 11.43 -7.94 -8.03
C PHE A 51 10.61 -9.09 -8.62
N VAL A 52 9.28 -8.94 -8.70
CA VAL A 52 8.33 -9.98 -9.14
C VAL A 52 8.62 -10.45 -10.58
N ARG A 53 8.60 -11.77 -10.78
CA ARG A 53 8.76 -12.43 -12.09
C ARG A 53 7.83 -13.65 -12.19
N PRO A 54 7.40 -14.05 -13.39
CA PRO A 54 6.79 -15.36 -13.60
C PRO A 54 7.68 -16.47 -13.08
N GLY A 55 7.09 -17.52 -12.52
CA GLY A 55 7.79 -18.67 -11.93
C GLY A 55 8.18 -18.50 -10.45
N MET A 56 8.08 -17.30 -9.88
CA MET A 56 8.29 -17.10 -8.44
C MET A 56 7.04 -17.54 -7.66
N ASN A 57 7.22 -18.10 -6.47
CA ASN A 57 6.10 -18.32 -5.57
C ASN A 57 5.85 -17.08 -4.68
N THR A 58 4.63 -16.92 -4.20
CA THR A 58 4.27 -15.74 -3.40
C THR A 58 4.97 -15.69 -2.05
N HIS A 59 5.44 -16.84 -1.50
CA HIS A 59 6.24 -16.86 -0.28
C HIS A 59 7.62 -16.22 -0.47
N GLU A 60 8.30 -16.48 -1.59
CA GLU A 60 9.58 -15.84 -1.92
C GLU A 60 9.44 -14.31 -2.00
N ILE A 61 8.37 -13.84 -2.59
CA ILE A 61 8.06 -12.40 -2.70
C ILE A 61 7.79 -11.80 -1.32
N ASP A 62 7.04 -12.49 -0.47
CA ASP A 62 6.74 -12.04 0.90
C ASP A 62 8.00 -11.94 1.77
N GLU A 63 8.88 -12.94 1.71
CA GLU A 63 10.16 -12.94 2.45
C GLU A 63 11.09 -11.83 1.97
N GLU A 64 11.13 -11.54 0.66
CA GLU A 64 11.86 -10.39 0.12
C GLU A 64 11.28 -9.06 0.65
N GLY A 65 9.96 -8.93 0.68
CA GLY A 65 9.28 -7.79 1.31
C GLY A 65 9.68 -7.63 2.78
N GLY A 66 9.71 -8.73 3.53
CA GLY A 66 10.19 -8.75 4.92
C GLY A 66 11.67 -8.37 5.05
N SER A 67 12.52 -8.78 4.10
CA SER A 67 13.93 -8.39 4.06
C SER A 67 14.09 -6.89 3.81
N MET A 68 13.39 -6.34 2.82
CA MET A 68 13.39 -4.90 2.55
C MET A 68 12.93 -4.08 3.78
N MET A 69 11.89 -4.54 4.49
CA MET A 69 11.44 -3.88 5.72
C MET A 69 12.53 -3.84 6.79
N ARG A 70 13.29 -4.94 6.95
CA ARG A 70 14.44 -4.98 7.89
C ARG A 70 15.53 -3.98 7.48
N ASP A 71 15.87 -3.91 6.19
CA ASP A 71 16.89 -2.99 5.66
C ASP A 71 16.52 -1.52 5.87
N PHE A 72 15.23 -1.19 5.79
CA PHE A 72 14.71 0.14 6.11
C PHE A 72 14.55 0.39 7.62
N GLY A 73 14.77 -0.61 8.48
CA GLY A 73 14.59 -0.49 9.92
C GLY A 73 13.13 -0.32 10.34
N VAL A 74 12.17 -0.80 9.52
CA VAL A 74 10.73 -0.72 9.79
C VAL A 74 10.15 -2.12 10.05
N LYS A 75 8.93 -2.17 10.58
CA LYS A 75 8.22 -3.42 10.86
C LYS A 75 6.99 -3.55 9.97
N SER A 76 6.67 -4.77 9.56
CA SER A 76 5.36 -5.05 8.96
C SER A 76 4.25 -4.70 9.96
N ALA A 77 3.19 -4.06 9.46
CA ALA A 77 1.96 -3.86 10.20
C ALA A 77 0.99 -5.06 10.02
N CYS A 78 1.23 -5.88 9.00
CA CYS A 78 0.43 -7.07 8.68
C CYS A 78 0.86 -8.28 9.50
N LYS A 79 2.17 -8.64 9.47
CA LYS A 79 2.67 -9.86 10.12
C LYS A 79 2.40 -9.84 11.63
N GLY A 80 1.68 -10.87 12.07
CA GLY A 80 1.27 -10.98 13.48
C GLY A 80 0.02 -10.20 13.85
N TYR A 81 -0.63 -9.50 12.90
CA TYR A 81 -1.92 -8.86 13.13
C TYR A 81 -2.97 -9.91 13.53
N ARG A 82 -3.72 -9.60 14.60
CA ARG A 82 -4.74 -10.50 15.14
C ARG A 82 -6.14 -10.02 14.81
N SER A 83 -6.95 -10.91 14.24
CA SER A 83 -8.40 -10.71 14.05
C SER A 83 -9.12 -11.92 14.65
N GLY A 84 -9.70 -11.74 15.82
CA GLY A 84 -10.23 -12.86 16.62
C GLY A 84 -9.16 -13.91 16.92
N ASN A 85 -9.38 -15.15 16.53
CA ASN A 85 -8.45 -16.26 16.73
C ASN A 85 -7.44 -16.44 15.57
N ARG A 86 -7.49 -15.60 14.55
CA ARG A 86 -6.58 -15.69 13.39
C ARG A 86 -5.44 -14.71 13.53
N ILE A 87 -4.24 -15.16 13.13
CA ILE A 87 -3.03 -14.32 13.07
C ILE A 87 -2.61 -14.27 11.60
N PHE A 88 -2.41 -13.05 11.08
CA PHE A 88 -1.93 -12.88 9.70
C PHE A 88 -0.44 -13.30 9.62
N PRO A 89 -0.08 -14.25 8.73
CA PRO A 89 1.24 -14.88 8.78
C PRO A 89 2.31 -14.14 7.96
N SER A 90 1.91 -13.30 6.99
CA SER A 90 2.79 -12.71 5.98
C SER A 90 3.22 -11.29 6.33
N PHE A 91 4.35 -10.83 5.76
CA PHE A 91 4.86 -9.46 5.89
C PHE A 91 4.04 -8.48 5.05
N THR A 92 3.56 -8.93 3.90
CA THR A 92 2.82 -8.18 2.88
C THR A 92 1.52 -8.90 2.54
N CYS A 93 0.60 -8.24 1.82
CA CYS A 93 -0.50 -8.97 1.18
C CYS A 93 -0.18 -9.13 -0.31
N LEU A 94 -0.32 -10.35 -0.81
CA LEU A 94 -0.01 -10.74 -2.18
C LEU A 94 -1.22 -11.46 -2.77
N SER A 95 -2.11 -10.69 -3.39
CA SER A 95 -3.39 -11.19 -3.90
C SER A 95 -3.29 -11.44 -5.40
N VAL A 96 -3.49 -12.67 -5.81
CA VAL A 96 -3.33 -13.13 -7.21
C VAL A 96 -4.68 -13.21 -7.90
N ASN A 97 -4.80 -12.61 -9.08
CA ASN A 97 -5.96 -12.67 -9.98
C ASN A 97 -7.27 -12.22 -9.29
N ASP A 98 -8.17 -13.13 -8.98
CA ASP A 98 -9.49 -12.89 -8.41
C ASP A 98 -9.49 -12.74 -6.87
N GLU A 99 -8.34 -12.88 -6.24
CA GLU A 99 -8.22 -12.55 -4.81
C GLU A 99 -8.34 -11.04 -4.59
N VAL A 100 -9.39 -10.63 -3.90
CA VAL A 100 -9.69 -9.20 -3.72
C VAL A 100 -8.64 -8.53 -2.85
N VAL A 101 -8.33 -9.10 -1.66
CA VAL A 101 -7.37 -8.57 -0.68
C VAL A 101 -6.82 -9.68 0.22
N HIS A 102 -5.77 -9.35 0.98
CA HIS A 102 -5.21 -10.17 2.05
C HIS A 102 -4.69 -11.55 1.61
N GLY A 103 -4.27 -11.68 0.34
CA GLY A 103 -3.53 -12.86 -0.10
C GLY A 103 -2.26 -13.05 0.73
N ILE A 104 -1.91 -14.30 1.05
CA ILE A 104 -0.74 -14.63 1.87
C ILE A 104 0.36 -15.25 1.03
N GLY A 105 1.61 -15.12 1.47
CA GLY A 105 2.74 -15.77 0.84
C GLY A 105 2.70 -17.29 1.02
N LEU A 106 2.55 -18.03 -0.08
CA LEU A 106 2.45 -19.50 -0.12
C LEU A 106 3.54 -20.08 -1.02
N THR A 107 4.16 -21.17 -0.58
CA THR A 107 5.23 -21.88 -1.34
C THR A 107 4.69 -22.63 -2.55
N ASP A 108 3.43 -23.03 -2.53
CA ASP A 108 2.75 -23.74 -3.60
C ASP A 108 2.00 -22.82 -4.59
N ARG A 109 1.93 -21.51 -4.30
CA ARG A 109 1.35 -20.52 -5.20
C ARG A 109 2.41 -19.90 -6.08
N VAL A 110 2.63 -20.49 -7.26
CA VAL A 110 3.60 -20.05 -8.26
C VAL A 110 2.93 -19.15 -9.29
N LEU A 111 3.46 -17.93 -9.45
CA LEU A 111 2.97 -16.96 -10.43
C LEU A 111 3.24 -17.43 -11.86
N GLN A 112 2.24 -17.30 -12.70
CA GLN A 112 2.30 -17.66 -14.10
C GLN A 112 2.39 -16.42 -14.99
N GLU A 113 2.87 -16.60 -16.22
CA GLU A 113 2.78 -15.59 -17.27
C GLU A 113 1.30 -15.22 -17.51
N GLY A 114 0.97 -13.94 -17.45
CA GLY A 114 -0.38 -13.44 -17.64
C GLY A 114 -1.19 -13.27 -16.35
N ASP A 115 -0.67 -13.68 -15.18
CA ASP A 115 -1.28 -13.38 -13.90
C ASP A 115 -1.26 -11.87 -13.59
N VAL A 116 -2.12 -11.48 -12.69
CA VAL A 116 -2.15 -10.14 -12.09
C VAL A 116 -1.88 -10.27 -10.60
N LEU A 117 -0.95 -9.49 -10.07
CA LEU A 117 -0.61 -9.51 -8.64
C LEU A 117 -0.85 -8.15 -8.01
N SER A 118 -1.73 -8.10 -7.02
CA SER A 118 -1.86 -6.95 -6.11
C SER A 118 -0.87 -7.10 -4.97
N VAL A 119 0.12 -6.21 -4.94
CA VAL A 119 1.14 -6.12 -3.89
C VAL A 119 0.76 -5.00 -2.94
N ASP A 120 0.55 -5.32 -1.68
CA ASP A 120 0.13 -4.38 -0.64
C ASP A 120 1.15 -4.40 0.50
N VAL A 121 1.78 -3.25 0.73
CA VAL A 121 2.87 -3.03 1.69
C VAL A 121 2.40 -2.10 2.79
N CYS A 122 2.13 -2.67 3.95
CA CYS A 122 1.73 -1.94 5.14
C CYS A 122 2.83 -2.04 6.21
N ILE A 123 3.45 -0.89 6.55
CA ILE A 123 4.56 -0.82 7.51
C ILE A 123 4.22 0.03 8.72
N ARG A 124 4.93 -0.22 9.82
CA ARG A 124 4.93 0.61 11.02
C ARG A 124 6.29 1.29 11.18
N GLU A 125 6.29 2.62 11.15
CA GLU A 125 7.48 3.46 11.33
C GLU A 125 7.18 4.56 12.35
N ASN A 126 8.01 4.68 13.42
CA ASN A 126 7.90 5.75 14.42
C ASN A 126 6.50 5.95 15.03
N GLY A 127 5.75 4.85 15.21
CA GLY A 127 4.42 4.86 15.83
C GLY A 127 3.27 5.22 14.90
N VAL A 128 3.53 5.38 13.59
CA VAL A 128 2.52 5.59 12.55
C VAL A 128 2.56 4.47 11.52
N ILE A 129 1.54 4.39 10.68
CA ILE A 129 1.41 3.41 9.60
C ILE A 129 1.66 4.12 8.27
N GLY A 130 2.44 3.47 7.39
CA GLY A 130 2.51 3.75 5.96
C GLY A 130 1.94 2.55 5.22
N ASP A 131 1.00 2.80 4.31
CA ASP A 131 0.24 1.78 3.60
C ASP A 131 0.12 2.16 2.13
N ASN A 132 0.54 1.27 1.23
CA ASN A 132 0.53 1.48 -0.21
C ASN A 132 0.33 0.16 -0.94
N CYS A 133 -0.58 0.17 -1.91
CA CYS A 133 -0.88 -0.99 -2.75
C CYS A 133 -0.70 -0.64 -4.23
N ARG A 134 -0.27 -1.63 -5.01
CA ARG A 134 -0.23 -1.56 -6.48
C ARG A 134 -0.53 -2.92 -7.07
N THR A 135 -1.35 -2.92 -8.11
CA THR A 135 -1.57 -4.11 -8.94
C THR A 135 -0.64 -4.07 -10.15
N ILE A 136 0.08 -5.16 -10.39
CA ILE A 136 1.05 -5.29 -11.48
C ILE A 136 0.73 -6.50 -12.35
N PRO A 137 1.03 -6.44 -13.66
CA PRO A 137 1.02 -7.61 -14.52
C PRO A 137 2.23 -8.50 -14.20
N VAL A 138 2.06 -9.80 -14.28
CA VAL A 138 3.14 -10.80 -14.17
C VAL A 138 3.47 -11.28 -15.60
N GLY A 139 4.58 -10.77 -16.15
CA GLY A 139 4.90 -10.99 -17.55
C GLY A 139 3.94 -10.28 -18.51
N VAL A 140 3.58 -10.93 -19.63
CA VAL A 140 2.70 -10.37 -20.65
C VAL A 140 1.25 -10.72 -20.34
N VAL A 141 0.40 -9.71 -20.21
CA VAL A 141 -1.05 -9.86 -19.97
C VAL A 141 -1.86 -9.55 -21.22
N SER A 142 -3.15 -9.91 -21.22
CA SER A 142 -4.06 -9.54 -22.31
C SER A 142 -4.28 -8.03 -22.38
N SER A 143 -4.66 -7.53 -23.57
CA SER A 143 -4.99 -6.12 -23.77
C SER A 143 -6.16 -5.62 -22.90
N GLU A 144 -7.07 -6.52 -22.51
CA GLU A 144 -8.19 -6.20 -21.61
C GLU A 144 -7.68 -5.98 -20.17
N VAL A 145 -6.78 -6.84 -19.71
CA VAL A 145 -6.14 -6.71 -18.38
C VAL A 145 -5.28 -5.45 -18.34
N ASP A 146 -4.44 -5.21 -19.34
CA ASP A 146 -3.62 -3.99 -19.41
C ASP A 146 -4.51 -2.73 -19.37
N ARG A 147 -5.60 -2.72 -20.14
CA ARG A 147 -6.58 -1.62 -20.11
C ARG A 147 -7.20 -1.45 -18.74
N LEU A 148 -7.57 -2.55 -18.03
CA LEU A 148 -8.15 -2.50 -16.69
C LEU A 148 -7.16 -1.86 -15.71
N LEU A 149 -5.91 -2.30 -15.70
CA LEU A 149 -4.86 -1.79 -14.81
C LEU A 149 -4.64 -0.28 -15.03
N ARG A 150 -4.51 0.13 -16.30
CA ARG A 150 -4.31 1.54 -16.65
C ARG A 150 -5.49 2.42 -16.24
N ILE A 151 -6.74 2.00 -16.53
CA ILE A 151 -7.93 2.79 -16.17
C ILE A 151 -8.07 2.89 -14.64
N THR A 152 -7.77 1.82 -13.92
CA THR A 152 -7.82 1.81 -12.44
C THR A 152 -6.79 2.79 -11.87
N GLU A 153 -5.57 2.81 -12.40
CA GLU A 153 -4.55 3.79 -12.00
C GLU A 153 -4.97 5.22 -12.35
N GLU A 154 -5.50 5.46 -13.54
CA GLU A 154 -6.03 6.77 -13.94
C GLU A 154 -7.14 7.25 -12.99
N SER A 155 -8.07 6.36 -12.60
CA SER A 155 -9.17 6.69 -11.68
C SER A 155 -8.66 7.12 -10.31
N LEU A 156 -7.61 6.49 -9.78
CA LEU A 156 -6.95 6.91 -8.54
C LEU A 156 -6.45 8.35 -8.62
N TYR A 157 -5.81 8.73 -9.72
CA TYR A 157 -5.31 10.10 -9.89
C TYR A 157 -6.44 11.11 -10.09
N VAL A 158 -7.56 10.72 -10.72
CA VAL A 158 -8.75 11.57 -10.81
C VAL A 158 -9.31 11.83 -9.41
N GLY A 159 -9.49 10.79 -8.59
CA GLY A 159 -9.97 10.92 -7.22
C GLY A 159 -9.02 11.78 -6.37
N LEU A 160 -7.70 11.55 -6.45
CA LEU A 160 -6.72 12.34 -5.70
C LEU A 160 -6.74 13.85 -6.03
N ARG A 161 -7.10 14.24 -7.25
CA ARG A 161 -7.26 15.65 -7.62
C ARG A 161 -8.46 16.31 -6.92
N GLU A 162 -9.46 15.53 -6.56
CA GLU A 162 -10.64 16.00 -5.82
C GLU A 162 -10.46 15.98 -4.30
N ALA A 163 -9.42 15.30 -3.77
CA ALA A 163 -9.11 15.22 -2.34
C ALA A 163 -8.54 16.55 -1.80
N LEU A 164 -9.30 17.64 -1.92
CA LEU A 164 -8.90 18.99 -1.57
C LEU A 164 -9.65 19.51 -0.33
N HIS A 165 -9.07 20.55 0.31
CA HIS A 165 -9.74 21.24 1.42
C HIS A 165 -11.12 21.75 0.97
N LYS A 166 -12.14 21.58 1.84
CA LYS A 166 -13.57 21.88 1.61
C LYS A 166 -14.30 20.95 0.63
N LYS A 167 -13.66 19.96 0.08
CA LYS A 167 -14.32 18.88 -0.65
C LYS A 167 -14.86 17.82 0.32
N ARG A 168 -15.86 17.08 -0.11
CA ARG A 168 -16.44 15.95 0.65
C ARG A 168 -15.81 14.65 0.23
N VAL A 169 -15.86 13.63 1.09
CA VAL A 169 -15.39 12.27 0.75
C VAL A 169 -16.09 11.74 -0.51
N GLY A 170 -17.37 12.06 -0.71
CA GLY A 170 -18.10 11.67 -1.91
C GLY A 170 -17.74 12.42 -3.20
N ASP A 171 -16.82 13.38 -3.14
CA ASP A 171 -16.28 14.08 -4.33
C ASP A 171 -15.04 13.35 -4.88
N VAL A 172 -14.45 12.41 -4.11
CA VAL A 172 -13.29 11.58 -4.43
C VAL A 172 -13.76 10.24 -5.01
#